data_73d7ab069d39b139dd13ef881fbdf076
#
_entry.id   73d7ab069d39b139dd13ef881fbdf076
#
_cell.length_a   1.000
_cell.length_b   1.000
_cell.length_c   1.000
_cell.angle_alpha   90.00
_cell.angle_beta   90.00
_cell.angle_gamma   90.00
#
_symmetry.space_group_name_H-M   'P 1'
#
loop_
_entity.id
_entity.type
_entity.pdbx_description
1 polymer ?
#
loop_
_entity_poly.entity_id
_entity_poly.type
_entity_poly.pdbx_seq_one_letter_code
_entity_poly.pdbx_strand_id
1 'polypeptide(L)'
;LLSFIFSAVFVFYNQKFTFYMLPARAWELLCGSILAYTAWTPATQKGKSFCILSGLGIMFASIVLSGNVLFPGFWALPPCLGAVLYIAGGTSYAFSNRANIIHAVTNNKALVFIGVISYSLYLWHWPVLVFYSTFPFYKEITLPAAGGLIVLTIFISYLSWRFVERPVRQLPLFKNRKILWIVTLICAAGIFTMATYMRYGRLYDVFNYSRSQGFTAFPKQAAVKGKIPVDFILIGDSHRFSEESVFQKMAEQYRLTGITSNQRLMKNTFISKYNYKRGKIVRMEWNRLTELFERYSCENLFIVFRYSQKIDGKERYYSQDEAFPIYYIPDKKLTPQEAFLQSMRDMLDEAVSYGIKHIYIQYPVPEPKDMVPNKATMLTLFFEYSVSQINEKLGEKLTEYRQRNKDVFEAFAILREEYPQIEFVDISPYYLNADTRQFAVMDEKNLFYYDDDHLSHEGAMLHMEAYEPVFARIAKQKAENEKQGG
;
A
#
# COMPACT_ATOMS: atom_id res chain seq x y z
N LEU A 1 -31.96 -6.72 -12.24
CA LEU A 1 -31.15 -7.45 -13.23
C LEU A 1 -29.92 -6.63 -13.65
N LEU A 2 -30.06 -5.36 -14.11
CA LEU A 2 -28.93 -4.53 -14.56
C LEU A 2 -27.83 -4.38 -13.50
N SER A 3 -28.18 -4.13 -12.23
CA SER A 3 -27.24 -4.06 -11.12
C SER A 3 -26.48 -5.36 -10.91
N PHE A 4 -27.12 -6.51 -11.06
CA PHE A 4 -26.47 -7.81 -10.95
C PHE A 4 -25.49 -8.06 -12.12
N ILE A 5 -25.91 -7.78 -13.35
CA ILE A 5 -25.05 -7.90 -14.54
C ILE A 5 -23.82 -6.98 -14.37
N PHE A 6 -24.05 -5.74 -13.94
CA PHE A 6 -22.96 -4.81 -13.65
C PHE A 6 -21.99 -5.38 -12.61
N SER A 7 -22.50 -5.92 -11.48
CA SER A 7 -21.69 -6.58 -10.46
C SER A 7 -20.88 -7.75 -11.01
N ALA A 8 -21.54 -8.65 -11.75
CA ALA A 8 -20.93 -9.87 -12.29
C ALA A 8 -19.83 -9.59 -13.31
N VAL A 9 -19.96 -8.52 -14.10
CA VAL A 9 -18.98 -8.13 -15.12
C VAL A 9 -17.86 -7.27 -14.52
N PHE A 10 -18.21 -6.24 -13.78
CA PHE A 10 -17.23 -5.27 -13.26
C PHE A 10 -16.29 -5.85 -12.20
N VAL A 11 -16.68 -6.90 -11.48
CA VAL A 11 -15.81 -7.56 -10.49
C VAL A 11 -14.50 -8.08 -11.12
N PHE A 12 -14.51 -8.45 -12.38
CA PHE A 12 -13.31 -8.87 -13.12
C PHE A 12 -12.38 -7.71 -13.49
N TYR A 13 -12.91 -6.49 -13.60
CA TYR A 13 -12.14 -5.30 -13.95
C TYR A 13 -11.59 -4.57 -12.71
N ASN A 14 -12.44 -4.41 -11.69
CA ASN A 14 -12.06 -3.73 -10.46
C ASN A 14 -12.91 -4.21 -9.29
N GLN A 15 -12.41 -5.21 -8.57
CA GLN A 15 -13.10 -5.81 -7.44
C GLN A 15 -13.39 -4.81 -6.32
N LYS A 16 -12.41 -3.95 -5.96
CA LYS A 16 -12.59 -2.93 -4.90
C LYS A 16 -13.70 -1.94 -5.25
N PHE A 17 -13.68 -1.42 -6.47
CA PHE A 17 -14.74 -0.52 -6.95
C PHE A 17 -16.12 -1.21 -6.91
N THR A 18 -16.22 -2.43 -7.42
CA THR A 18 -17.48 -3.21 -7.45
C THR A 18 -18.00 -3.49 -6.05
N PHE A 19 -17.11 -3.71 -5.08
CA PHE A 19 -17.48 -3.95 -3.69
C PHE A 19 -18.10 -2.71 -3.02
N TYR A 20 -17.54 -1.52 -3.26
CA TYR A 20 -17.97 -0.29 -2.57
C TYR A 20 -19.08 0.48 -3.31
N MET A 21 -19.28 0.24 -4.59
CA MET A 21 -20.25 1.00 -5.37
C MET A 21 -21.67 0.46 -5.26
N LEU A 22 -22.61 1.35 -4.86
CA LEU A 22 -24.03 1.02 -4.73
C LEU A 22 -24.64 0.40 -6.01
N PRO A 23 -24.37 0.88 -7.24
CA PRO A 23 -24.93 0.28 -8.45
C PRO A 23 -24.57 -1.20 -8.61
N ALA A 24 -23.44 -1.64 -8.11
CA ALA A 24 -23.00 -3.04 -8.19
C ALA A 24 -23.67 -3.93 -7.12
N ARG A 25 -24.19 -3.35 -6.05
CA ARG A 25 -24.77 -4.05 -4.89
C ARG A 25 -26.27 -3.83 -4.70
N ALA A 26 -26.86 -2.89 -5.44
CA ALA A 26 -28.28 -2.58 -5.31
C ALA A 26 -29.21 -3.80 -5.49
N TRP A 27 -28.83 -4.77 -6.35
CA TRP A 27 -29.58 -5.99 -6.58
C TRP A 27 -29.70 -6.87 -5.30
N GLU A 28 -28.68 -6.87 -4.45
CA GLU A 28 -28.70 -7.60 -3.16
C GLU A 28 -29.82 -7.08 -2.26
N LEU A 29 -29.96 -5.75 -2.17
CA LEU A 29 -31.04 -5.10 -1.42
C LEU A 29 -32.41 -5.28 -2.10
N LEU A 30 -32.44 -5.25 -3.44
CA LEU A 30 -33.65 -5.43 -4.22
C LEU A 30 -34.23 -6.85 -4.08
N CYS A 31 -33.42 -7.87 -3.87
CA CYS A 31 -33.91 -9.23 -3.56
C CYS A 31 -34.82 -9.24 -2.34
N GLY A 32 -34.42 -8.58 -1.26
CA GLY A 32 -35.25 -8.43 -0.06
C GLY A 32 -36.50 -7.59 -0.31
N SER A 33 -36.39 -6.50 -1.07
CA SER A 33 -37.53 -5.66 -1.44
C SER A 33 -38.57 -6.38 -2.30
N ILE A 34 -38.11 -7.19 -3.26
CA ILE A 34 -39.00 -8.04 -4.09
C ILE A 34 -39.73 -9.08 -3.22
N LEU A 35 -39.00 -9.72 -2.31
CA LEU A 35 -39.66 -10.66 -1.36
C LEU A 35 -40.71 -9.96 -0.52
N ALA A 36 -40.43 -8.77 0.00
CA ALA A 36 -41.38 -7.99 0.78
C ALA A 36 -42.59 -7.55 -0.06
N TYR A 37 -42.41 -7.17 -1.32
CA TYR A 37 -43.48 -6.78 -2.24
C TYR A 37 -44.34 -7.95 -2.65
N THR A 38 -43.77 -9.10 -2.96
CA THR A 38 -44.49 -10.31 -3.35
C THR A 38 -45.14 -11.00 -2.17
N ALA A 39 -44.71 -10.73 -0.96
CA ALA A 39 -45.12 -11.39 0.27
C ALA A 39 -45.08 -12.92 0.18
N TRP A 40 -44.19 -13.47 -0.67
CA TRP A 40 -44.10 -14.90 -0.92
C TRP A 40 -43.64 -15.66 0.32
N THR A 41 -44.42 -16.66 0.71
CA THR A 41 -44.08 -17.59 1.79
C THR A 41 -44.51 -19.01 1.40
N PRO A 42 -43.75 -20.03 1.81
CA PRO A 42 -44.19 -21.43 1.59
C PRO A 42 -45.55 -21.72 2.29
N ALA A 43 -46.45 -22.36 1.56
CA ALA A 43 -47.80 -22.65 2.07
C ALA A 43 -47.80 -23.69 3.22
N THR A 44 -46.88 -24.65 3.20
CA THR A 44 -46.84 -25.75 4.16
C THR A 44 -45.77 -25.52 5.24
N GLN A 45 -46.02 -26.05 6.44
CA GLN A 45 -45.06 -25.97 7.55
C GLN A 45 -43.74 -26.69 7.23
N LYS A 46 -43.81 -27.83 6.50
CA LYS A 46 -42.58 -28.51 6.02
C LYS A 46 -41.79 -27.64 5.04
N GLY A 47 -42.50 -26.97 4.12
CA GLY A 47 -41.87 -26.03 3.19
C GLY A 47 -41.17 -24.84 3.88
N LYS A 48 -41.80 -24.27 4.92
CA LYS A 48 -41.22 -23.22 5.76
C LYS A 48 -39.93 -23.68 6.45
N SER A 49 -40.01 -24.87 7.11
CA SER A 49 -38.82 -25.46 7.76
C SER A 49 -37.69 -25.72 6.76
N PHE A 50 -38.02 -26.23 5.57
CA PHE A 50 -37.05 -26.48 4.51
C PHE A 50 -36.39 -25.18 4.06
N CYS A 51 -37.16 -24.12 3.84
CA CYS A 51 -36.58 -22.80 3.45
C CYS A 51 -35.67 -22.22 4.54
N ILE A 52 -36.02 -22.34 5.82
CA ILE A 52 -35.17 -21.87 6.92
C ILE A 52 -33.86 -22.65 6.97
N LEU A 53 -33.92 -23.97 6.94
CA LEU A 53 -32.73 -24.83 7.06
C LEU A 53 -31.83 -24.71 5.83
N SER A 54 -32.39 -24.74 4.61
CA SER A 54 -31.63 -24.57 3.40
C SER A 54 -31.03 -23.16 3.30
N GLY A 55 -31.77 -22.12 3.70
CA GLY A 55 -31.28 -20.75 3.78
C GLY A 55 -30.09 -20.62 4.71
N LEU A 56 -30.17 -21.15 5.93
CA LEU A 56 -29.05 -21.17 6.89
C LEU A 56 -27.84 -21.96 6.33
N GLY A 57 -28.12 -23.15 5.76
CA GLY A 57 -27.07 -23.99 5.18
C GLY A 57 -26.32 -23.31 4.03
N ILE A 58 -27.04 -22.64 3.12
CA ILE A 58 -26.44 -21.88 2.00
C ILE A 58 -25.61 -20.71 2.54
N MET A 59 -26.14 -19.95 3.50
CA MET A 59 -25.37 -18.83 4.11
C MET A 59 -24.10 -19.32 4.79
N PHE A 60 -24.19 -20.40 5.57
CA PHE A 60 -23.02 -20.99 6.22
C PHE A 60 -22.00 -21.52 5.21
N ALA A 61 -22.45 -22.26 4.21
CA ALA A 61 -21.59 -22.75 3.14
C ALA A 61 -20.90 -21.59 2.39
N SER A 62 -21.61 -20.48 2.15
CA SER A 62 -21.06 -19.29 1.52
C SER A 62 -19.90 -18.69 2.33
N ILE A 63 -20.00 -18.65 3.66
CA ILE A 63 -18.94 -18.16 4.54
C ILE A 63 -17.72 -19.09 4.47
N VAL A 64 -17.92 -20.40 4.56
CA VAL A 64 -16.82 -21.39 4.57
C VAL A 64 -16.10 -21.46 3.23
N LEU A 65 -16.86 -21.32 2.12
CA LEU A 65 -16.33 -21.45 0.77
C LEU A 65 -15.86 -20.11 0.18
N SER A 66 -16.01 -19.00 0.89
CA SER A 66 -15.69 -17.65 0.39
C SER A 66 -14.20 -17.31 0.32
N GLY A 67 -13.28 -18.24 0.50
CA GLY A 67 -11.83 -18.02 0.49
C GLY A 67 -11.34 -17.03 -0.60
N ASN A 68 -10.57 -17.46 -1.56
CA ASN A 68 -10.01 -16.60 -2.63
C ASN A 68 -10.96 -16.39 -3.82
N VAL A 69 -12.20 -15.94 -3.59
CA VAL A 69 -13.20 -15.73 -4.64
C VAL A 69 -13.35 -14.25 -5.03
N LEU A 70 -13.73 -14.00 -6.28
CA LEU A 70 -14.04 -12.66 -6.78
C LEU A 70 -15.42 -12.22 -6.27
N PHE A 71 -15.43 -11.57 -5.09
CA PHE A 71 -16.65 -11.04 -4.46
C PHE A 71 -16.77 -9.51 -4.76
N PRO A 72 -17.99 -8.95 -5.02
CA PRO A 72 -19.31 -9.59 -4.97
C PRO A 72 -19.63 -10.49 -6.19
N GLY A 73 -19.95 -9.97 -7.34
CA GLY A 73 -20.26 -10.73 -8.55
C GLY A 73 -21.21 -11.92 -8.32
N PHE A 74 -20.91 -13.05 -8.94
CA PHE A 74 -21.70 -14.29 -8.79
C PHE A 74 -21.65 -14.89 -7.38
N TRP A 75 -20.55 -14.64 -6.64
CA TRP A 75 -20.40 -15.18 -5.30
C TRP A 75 -21.27 -14.52 -4.24
N ALA A 76 -21.91 -13.40 -4.56
CA ALA A 76 -22.93 -12.79 -3.71
C ALA A 76 -24.33 -13.44 -3.86
N LEU A 77 -24.56 -14.24 -4.91
CA LEU A 77 -25.86 -14.94 -5.11
C LEU A 77 -26.19 -15.94 -3.99
N PRO A 78 -25.31 -16.89 -3.62
CA PRO A 78 -25.64 -17.87 -2.61
C PRO A 78 -26.06 -17.23 -1.27
N PRO A 79 -25.30 -16.30 -0.65
CA PRO A 79 -25.72 -15.70 0.61
C PRO A 79 -27.02 -14.87 0.47
N CYS A 80 -27.25 -14.19 -0.64
CA CYS A 80 -28.50 -13.45 -0.88
C CYS A 80 -29.70 -14.39 -1.01
N LEU A 81 -29.58 -15.47 -1.77
CA LEU A 81 -30.62 -16.48 -1.90
C LEU A 81 -30.89 -17.18 -0.57
N GLY A 82 -29.84 -17.51 0.19
CA GLY A 82 -29.95 -18.05 1.53
C GLY A 82 -30.73 -17.13 2.46
N ALA A 83 -30.46 -15.84 2.43
CA ALA A 83 -31.20 -14.84 3.22
C ALA A 83 -32.67 -14.72 2.79
N VAL A 84 -32.96 -14.72 1.48
CA VAL A 84 -34.32 -14.69 0.95
C VAL A 84 -35.12 -15.93 1.42
N LEU A 85 -34.55 -17.13 1.33
CA LEU A 85 -35.18 -18.36 1.77
C LEU A 85 -35.43 -18.34 3.28
N TYR A 86 -34.45 -17.92 4.06
CA TYR A 86 -34.59 -17.81 5.53
C TYR A 86 -35.69 -16.84 5.92
N ILE A 87 -35.77 -15.66 5.33
CA ILE A 87 -36.83 -14.68 5.60
C ILE A 87 -38.19 -15.21 5.18
N ALA A 88 -38.32 -15.76 3.95
CA ALA A 88 -39.57 -16.30 3.42
C ALA A 88 -40.13 -17.44 4.32
N GLY A 89 -39.25 -18.34 4.78
CA GLY A 89 -39.61 -19.41 5.67
C GLY A 89 -40.00 -18.91 7.08
N GLY A 90 -39.30 -17.86 7.57
CA GLY A 90 -39.49 -17.31 8.93
C GLY A 90 -40.71 -16.44 9.12
N THR A 91 -41.20 -15.77 8.07
CA THR A 91 -42.26 -14.73 8.15
C THR A 91 -43.57 -15.19 8.83
N SER A 92 -43.95 -16.46 8.77
CA SER A 92 -45.14 -16.98 9.39
C SER A 92 -44.89 -18.14 10.37
N TYR A 93 -43.61 -18.45 10.62
CA TYR A 93 -43.25 -19.62 11.44
C TYR A 93 -43.41 -19.36 12.93
N ALA A 94 -43.25 -18.12 13.36
CA ALA A 94 -43.27 -17.72 14.76
C ALA A 94 -44.61 -18.00 15.48
N PHE A 95 -45.72 -18.18 14.73
CA PHE A 95 -47.05 -18.35 15.29
C PHE A 95 -47.54 -19.78 15.37
N SER A 96 -46.89 -20.75 14.74
CA SER A 96 -47.49 -22.08 14.50
C SER A 96 -47.01 -23.22 15.40
N ASN A 97 -45.81 -23.20 15.98
CA ASN A 97 -45.37 -24.35 16.81
C ASN A 97 -44.18 -24.00 17.73
N ARG A 98 -44.47 -23.81 19.02
CA ARG A 98 -43.45 -23.41 20.04
C ARG A 98 -42.48 -24.54 20.44
N ALA A 99 -42.69 -25.78 20.01
CA ALA A 99 -41.88 -26.94 20.42
C ALA A 99 -40.81 -27.38 19.43
N ASN A 100 -40.55 -26.60 18.36
CA ASN A 100 -39.58 -26.97 17.30
C ASN A 100 -38.20 -26.33 17.54
N ILE A 101 -37.14 -27.10 17.32
CA ILE A 101 -35.76 -26.66 17.43
C ILE A 101 -35.47 -25.41 16.57
N ILE A 102 -36.10 -25.27 15.39
CA ILE A 102 -35.98 -24.10 14.51
C ILE A 102 -36.51 -22.86 15.21
N HIS A 103 -37.69 -22.97 15.90
CA HIS A 103 -38.24 -21.87 16.69
C HIS A 103 -37.30 -21.48 17.86
N ALA A 104 -36.72 -22.46 18.54
CA ALA A 104 -35.78 -22.21 19.63
C ALA A 104 -34.52 -21.46 19.14
N VAL A 105 -34.02 -21.80 17.96
CA VAL A 105 -32.85 -21.12 17.36
C VAL A 105 -33.21 -19.72 16.85
N THR A 106 -34.30 -19.58 16.08
CA THR A 106 -34.68 -18.30 15.47
C THR A 106 -35.17 -17.25 16.46
N ASN A 107 -35.75 -17.69 17.60
CA ASN A 107 -36.24 -16.82 18.69
C ASN A 107 -35.29 -16.77 19.90
N ASN A 108 -34.07 -17.26 19.74
CA ASN A 108 -33.07 -17.14 20.80
C ASN A 108 -32.80 -15.65 21.09
N LYS A 109 -32.97 -15.27 22.37
CA LYS A 109 -32.82 -13.85 22.79
C LYS A 109 -31.49 -13.25 22.43
N ALA A 110 -30.40 -14.02 22.48
CA ALA A 110 -29.07 -13.54 22.11
C ALA A 110 -28.96 -13.31 20.59
N LEU A 111 -29.47 -14.23 19.77
CA LEU A 111 -29.46 -14.06 18.30
C LEU A 111 -30.35 -12.92 17.85
N VAL A 112 -31.53 -12.78 18.45
CA VAL A 112 -32.43 -11.64 18.19
C VAL A 112 -31.79 -10.33 18.62
N PHE A 113 -31.10 -10.30 19.77
CA PHE A 113 -30.37 -9.12 20.22
C PHE A 113 -29.27 -8.74 19.23
N ILE A 114 -28.42 -9.67 18.77
CA ILE A 114 -27.40 -9.42 17.73
C ILE A 114 -28.07 -8.90 16.46
N GLY A 115 -29.20 -9.45 16.04
CA GLY A 115 -29.98 -8.94 14.91
C GLY A 115 -30.44 -7.49 15.09
N VAL A 116 -30.91 -7.13 16.28
CA VAL A 116 -31.36 -5.77 16.61
C VAL A 116 -30.21 -4.75 16.51
N ILE A 117 -29.01 -5.09 16.96
CA ILE A 117 -27.84 -4.22 16.92
C ILE A 117 -26.98 -4.39 15.66
N SER A 118 -27.42 -5.23 14.70
CA SER A 118 -26.60 -5.63 13.53
C SER A 118 -26.13 -4.47 12.67
N TYR A 119 -26.96 -3.43 12.51
CA TYR A 119 -26.57 -2.23 11.76
C TYR A 119 -25.45 -1.48 12.49
N SER A 120 -25.57 -1.27 13.78
CA SER A 120 -24.52 -0.65 14.58
C SER A 120 -23.24 -1.52 14.61
N LEU A 121 -23.39 -2.87 14.64
CA LEU A 121 -22.25 -3.80 14.51
C LEU A 121 -21.52 -3.61 13.17
N TYR A 122 -22.27 -3.51 12.09
CA TYR A 122 -21.71 -3.26 10.77
C TYR A 122 -20.95 -1.91 10.70
N LEU A 123 -21.46 -0.87 11.34
CA LEU A 123 -20.79 0.43 11.36
C LEU A 123 -19.52 0.43 12.21
N TRP A 124 -19.49 -0.27 13.34
CA TRP A 124 -18.39 -0.19 14.31
C TRP A 124 -17.31 -1.26 14.16
N HIS A 125 -17.60 -2.42 13.51
CA HIS A 125 -16.58 -3.49 13.40
C HIS A 125 -15.31 -3.01 12.68
N TRP A 126 -15.46 -2.28 11.57
CA TRP A 126 -14.31 -1.81 10.80
C TRP A 126 -13.50 -0.71 11.52
N PRO A 127 -14.09 0.37 12.04
CA PRO A 127 -13.39 1.33 12.87
C PRO A 127 -12.60 0.70 14.02
N VAL A 128 -13.22 -0.24 14.76
CA VAL A 128 -12.55 -0.92 15.89
C VAL A 128 -11.33 -1.70 15.42
N LEU A 129 -11.43 -2.43 14.30
CA LEU A 129 -10.31 -3.16 13.71
C LEU A 129 -9.21 -2.21 13.21
N VAL A 130 -9.58 -1.13 12.53
CA VAL A 130 -8.62 -0.14 12.03
C VAL A 130 -7.91 0.56 13.18
N PHE A 131 -8.63 0.99 14.21
CA PHE A 131 -8.00 1.58 15.40
C PHE A 131 -7.03 0.61 16.05
N TYR A 132 -7.41 -0.65 16.22
CA TYR A 132 -6.53 -1.66 16.79
C TYR A 132 -5.28 -1.87 15.93
N SER A 133 -5.42 -2.00 14.60
CA SER A 133 -4.30 -2.23 13.68
C SER A 133 -3.38 -1.00 13.55
N THR A 134 -3.92 0.20 13.74
CA THR A 134 -3.16 1.45 13.71
C THR A 134 -2.47 1.76 15.05
N PHE A 135 -2.83 1.04 16.11
CA PHE A 135 -2.26 1.28 17.44
C PHE A 135 -0.75 1.00 17.45
N PRO A 136 0.07 1.85 18.13
CA PRO A 136 1.54 1.71 18.13
C PRO A 136 2.06 0.41 18.70
N PHE A 137 1.24 -0.28 19.49
CA PHE A 137 1.57 -1.56 20.13
C PHE A 137 0.97 -2.76 19.38
N TYR A 138 0.50 -2.53 18.15
CA TYR A 138 -0.08 -3.61 17.34
C TYR A 138 0.92 -4.76 17.20
N LYS A 139 0.47 -5.92 17.63
CA LYS A 139 1.02 -7.23 17.29
C LYS A 139 -0.03 -7.97 16.48
N GLU A 140 0.37 -9.03 15.80
CA GLU A 140 -0.58 -9.92 15.10
C GLU A 140 -1.79 -10.23 15.97
N ILE A 141 -2.99 -10.27 15.35
CA ILE A 141 -4.23 -10.53 16.07
C ILE A 141 -4.20 -11.95 16.63
N THR A 142 -3.87 -12.06 17.90
CA THR A 142 -3.96 -13.34 18.63
C THR A 142 -5.41 -13.69 18.90
N LEU A 143 -5.70 -14.97 19.14
CA LEU A 143 -7.05 -15.42 19.45
C LEU A 143 -7.70 -14.68 20.65
N PRO A 144 -6.98 -14.42 21.77
CA PRO A 144 -7.51 -13.57 22.85
C PRO A 144 -7.80 -12.14 22.42
N ALA A 145 -6.93 -11.53 21.60
CA ALA A 145 -7.15 -10.17 21.08
C ALA A 145 -8.39 -10.12 20.18
N ALA A 146 -8.57 -11.11 19.30
CA ALA A 146 -9.78 -11.22 18.46
C ALA A 146 -11.05 -11.31 19.31
N GLY A 147 -11.03 -12.12 20.37
CA GLY A 147 -12.14 -12.22 21.32
C GLY A 147 -12.44 -10.89 22.01
N GLY A 148 -11.42 -10.18 22.47
CA GLY A 148 -11.55 -8.84 23.06
C GLY A 148 -12.14 -7.81 22.09
N LEU A 149 -11.70 -7.81 20.82
CA LEU A 149 -12.21 -6.93 19.79
C LEU A 149 -13.69 -7.21 19.45
N ILE A 150 -14.09 -8.47 19.42
CA ILE A 150 -15.50 -8.86 19.21
C ILE A 150 -16.35 -8.31 20.36
N VAL A 151 -15.95 -8.53 21.60
CA VAL A 151 -16.68 -8.05 22.79
C VAL A 151 -16.76 -6.53 22.78
N LEU A 152 -15.66 -5.84 22.51
CA LEU A 152 -15.61 -4.37 22.41
C LEU A 152 -16.56 -3.86 21.31
N THR A 153 -16.53 -4.50 20.14
CA THR A 153 -17.41 -4.15 19.01
C THR A 153 -18.89 -4.30 19.38
N ILE A 154 -19.26 -5.41 20.02
CA ILE A 154 -20.64 -5.63 20.49
C ILE A 154 -21.03 -4.56 21.52
N PHE A 155 -20.16 -4.25 22.45
CA PHE A 155 -20.42 -3.25 23.48
C PHE A 155 -20.63 -1.85 22.90
N ILE A 156 -19.72 -1.39 22.04
CA ILE A 156 -19.83 -0.07 21.38
C ILE A 156 -21.09 -0.03 20.49
N SER A 157 -21.38 -1.12 19.78
CA SER A 157 -22.57 -1.22 18.93
C SER A 157 -23.86 -1.17 19.75
N TYR A 158 -23.89 -1.80 20.91
CA TYR A 158 -25.02 -1.69 21.83
C TYR A 158 -25.23 -0.26 22.33
N LEU A 159 -24.16 0.42 22.73
CA LEU A 159 -24.23 1.83 23.15
C LEU A 159 -24.73 2.71 21.99
N SER A 160 -24.18 2.54 20.80
CA SER A 160 -24.60 3.25 19.59
C SER A 160 -26.08 3.01 19.28
N TRP A 161 -26.53 1.76 19.30
CA TRP A 161 -27.93 1.42 19.10
C TRP A 161 -28.84 2.03 20.19
N ARG A 162 -28.45 1.92 21.46
CA ARG A 162 -29.26 2.35 22.60
C ARG A 162 -29.43 3.85 22.71
N PHE A 163 -28.33 4.59 22.48
CA PHE A 163 -28.29 6.03 22.77
C PHE A 163 -28.34 6.90 21.49
N VAL A 164 -28.04 6.35 20.32
CA VAL A 164 -28.06 7.09 19.06
C VAL A 164 -29.15 6.57 18.12
N GLU A 165 -29.04 5.31 17.66
CA GLU A 165 -29.90 4.79 16.60
C GLU A 165 -31.38 4.73 17.05
N ARG A 166 -31.66 4.12 18.19
CA ARG A 166 -33.03 3.96 18.68
C ARG A 166 -33.74 5.28 18.99
N PRO A 167 -33.13 6.25 19.73
CA PRO A 167 -33.74 7.56 19.92
C PRO A 167 -34.00 8.31 18.61
N VAL A 168 -33.01 8.34 17.69
CA VAL A 168 -33.12 9.04 16.39
C VAL A 168 -34.30 8.47 15.58
N ARG A 169 -34.46 7.15 15.52
CA ARG A 169 -35.59 6.50 14.83
C ARG A 169 -36.96 6.86 15.43
N GLN A 170 -37.01 7.20 16.71
CA GLN A 170 -38.25 7.52 17.44
C GLN A 170 -38.59 9.01 17.45
N LEU A 171 -37.65 9.88 17.13
CA LEU A 171 -37.84 11.32 17.14
C LEU A 171 -38.84 11.77 16.06
N PRO A 172 -39.96 12.44 16.44
CA PRO A 172 -40.96 12.97 15.48
C PRO A 172 -40.33 13.91 14.44
N LEU A 173 -39.26 14.61 14.82
CA LEU A 173 -38.55 15.55 13.97
C LEU A 173 -38.06 14.90 12.67
N PHE A 174 -37.56 13.67 12.72
CA PHE A 174 -37.03 12.96 11.56
C PHE A 174 -38.13 12.27 10.72
N LYS A 175 -39.41 12.32 11.12
CA LYS A 175 -40.53 11.98 10.26
C LYS A 175 -40.73 13.01 9.14
N ASN A 176 -40.28 14.24 9.34
CA ASN A 176 -40.29 15.25 8.31
C ASN A 176 -39.06 15.11 7.39
N ARG A 177 -39.32 14.70 6.14
CA ARG A 177 -38.25 14.44 5.14
C ARG A 177 -37.36 15.66 4.91
N LYS A 178 -37.90 16.88 4.95
CA LYS A 178 -37.10 18.12 4.74
C LYS A 178 -36.10 18.30 5.88
N ILE A 179 -36.53 18.12 7.11
CA ILE A 179 -35.67 18.24 8.30
C ILE A 179 -34.60 17.14 8.27
N LEU A 180 -34.98 15.92 7.92
CA LEU A 180 -34.02 14.80 7.79
C LEU A 180 -32.91 15.14 6.79
N TRP A 181 -33.27 15.65 5.61
CA TRP A 181 -32.27 16.06 4.60
C TRP A 181 -31.39 17.21 5.07
N ILE A 182 -31.94 18.22 5.72
CA ILE A 182 -31.15 19.35 6.26
C ILE A 182 -30.14 18.87 7.28
N VAL A 183 -30.56 18.04 8.25
CA VAL A 183 -29.65 17.49 9.28
C VAL A 183 -28.58 16.62 8.63
N THR A 184 -28.96 15.76 7.69
CA THR A 184 -28.00 14.90 6.97
C THR A 184 -26.94 15.73 6.23
N LEU A 185 -27.36 16.80 5.54
CA LEU A 185 -26.44 17.68 4.82
C LEU A 185 -25.51 18.45 5.77
N ILE A 186 -26.03 18.94 6.91
CA ILE A 186 -25.21 19.60 7.94
C ILE A 186 -24.18 18.64 8.51
N CYS A 187 -24.59 17.41 8.86
CA CYS A 187 -23.65 16.39 9.35
C CYS A 187 -22.61 16.03 8.30
N ALA A 188 -23.01 15.82 7.06
CA ALA A 188 -22.11 15.51 5.96
C ALA A 188 -21.10 16.67 5.71
N ALA A 189 -21.57 17.91 5.72
CA ALA A 189 -20.71 19.08 5.60
C ALA A 189 -19.73 19.19 6.79
N GLY A 190 -20.20 18.93 8.01
CA GLY A 190 -19.35 18.90 9.21
C GLY A 190 -18.26 17.82 9.12
N ILE A 191 -18.62 16.59 8.74
CA ILE A 191 -17.66 15.49 8.53
C ILE A 191 -16.66 15.84 7.41
N PHE A 192 -17.15 16.40 6.29
CA PHE A 192 -16.30 16.80 5.18
C PHE A 192 -15.31 17.91 5.60
N THR A 193 -15.80 18.93 6.31
CA THR A 193 -14.96 20.02 6.83
C THR A 193 -13.91 19.48 7.81
N MET A 194 -14.33 18.60 8.73
CA MET A 194 -13.41 17.98 9.69
C MET A 194 -12.37 17.11 8.99
N ALA A 195 -12.78 16.29 8.02
CA ALA A 195 -11.86 15.46 7.23
C ALA A 195 -10.88 16.32 6.41
N THR A 196 -11.37 17.42 5.82
CA THR A 196 -10.53 18.38 5.09
C THR A 196 -9.56 19.09 6.03
N TYR A 197 -10.05 19.53 7.19
CA TYR A 197 -9.21 20.13 8.22
C TYR A 197 -8.14 19.16 8.73
N MET A 198 -8.49 17.89 8.97
CA MET A 198 -7.53 16.84 9.34
C MET A 198 -6.51 16.58 8.22
N ARG A 199 -6.93 16.63 6.95
CA ARG A 199 -6.05 16.34 5.82
C ARG A 199 -5.11 17.50 5.45
N TYR A 200 -5.60 18.74 5.55
CA TYR A 200 -4.88 19.94 5.11
C TYR A 200 -4.59 20.93 6.23
N GLY A 201 -5.10 20.69 7.44
CA GLY A 201 -4.84 21.52 8.61
C GLY A 201 -3.59 21.09 9.34
N ARG A 202 -3.05 22.02 10.14
CA ARG A 202 -1.81 21.89 10.90
C ARG A 202 -1.73 20.74 11.93
N LEU A 203 -2.76 19.90 12.05
CA LEU A 203 -2.69 18.70 12.89
C LEU A 203 -1.70 17.64 12.35
N TYR A 204 -1.30 17.76 11.08
CA TYR A 204 -0.27 16.90 10.47
C TYR A 204 1.10 17.60 10.35
N ASP A 205 1.18 18.91 10.63
CA ASP A 205 2.42 19.69 10.54
C ASP A 205 3.23 19.64 11.86
N VAL A 206 3.14 18.52 12.60
CA VAL A 206 3.98 18.32 13.80
C VAL A 206 5.44 18.23 13.41
N PHE A 207 5.70 17.64 12.25
CA PHE A 207 7.03 17.45 11.71
C PHE A 207 7.12 17.90 10.25
N ASN A 208 8.29 18.37 9.86
CA ASN A 208 8.59 18.63 8.46
C ASN A 208 8.89 17.30 7.78
N TYR A 209 8.19 17.03 6.70
CA TYR A 209 8.53 15.99 5.74
C TYR A 209 7.87 16.31 4.41
N SER A 210 8.64 16.26 3.36
CA SER A 210 8.15 16.53 2.01
C SER A 210 8.68 15.48 1.05
N ARG A 211 7.95 15.28 -0.05
CA ARG A 211 8.50 14.52 -1.17
C ARG A 211 9.60 15.35 -1.83
N SER A 212 10.55 14.66 -2.46
CA SER A 212 11.52 15.32 -3.32
C SER A 212 10.81 16.25 -4.31
N GLN A 213 11.36 17.46 -4.49
CA GLN A 213 10.78 18.48 -5.37
C GLN A 213 10.99 18.20 -6.87
N GLY A 214 11.59 17.05 -7.18
CA GLY A 214 11.96 16.66 -8.53
C GLY A 214 13.26 17.31 -8.98
N PHE A 215 13.72 16.89 -10.16
CA PHE A 215 14.99 17.31 -10.73
C PHE A 215 14.75 18.24 -11.93
N THR A 216 15.38 19.42 -11.92
CA THR A 216 15.22 20.46 -12.96
C THR A 216 16.55 20.89 -13.63
N ALA A 217 17.70 20.34 -13.18
CA ALA A 217 19.01 20.64 -13.75
C ALA A 217 19.24 19.99 -15.13
N PHE A 218 18.19 20.00 -15.98
CA PHE A 218 18.26 19.47 -17.34
C PHE A 218 19.13 20.34 -18.26
N PRO A 219 19.77 19.73 -19.28
CA PRO A 219 20.48 20.50 -20.26
C PRO A 219 19.55 21.45 -21.03
N LYS A 220 19.92 22.72 -21.12
CA LYS A 220 19.11 23.76 -21.79
C LYS A 220 19.12 23.66 -23.32
N GLN A 221 19.94 22.79 -23.91
CA GLN A 221 20.10 22.72 -25.37
C GLN A 221 19.08 21.74 -26.00
N ALA A 222 18.35 22.24 -26.98
CA ALA A 222 17.63 21.41 -27.92
C ALA A 222 18.62 20.60 -28.78
N ALA A 223 18.24 19.36 -29.15
CA ALA A 223 19.07 18.48 -29.96
C ALA A 223 19.51 19.14 -31.28
N VAL A 224 20.73 19.62 -31.32
CA VAL A 224 21.47 19.79 -32.57
C VAL A 224 22.00 18.40 -32.94
N LYS A 225 22.00 18.01 -34.21
CA LYS A 225 22.42 16.71 -34.73
C LYS A 225 23.49 16.04 -33.85
N GLY A 226 23.11 15.05 -32.98
CA GLY A 226 24.01 14.34 -32.10
C GLY A 226 23.41 14.04 -30.74
N LYS A 227 24.15 13.31 -29.89
CA LYS A 227 23.73 13.05 -28.48
C LYS A 227 23.84 14.35 -27.68
N ILE A 228 22.93 14.53 -26.73
CA ILE A 228 22.92 15.66 -25.80
C ILE A 228 23.95 15.38 -24.71
N PRO A 229 25.02 16.22 -24.55
CA PRO A 229 25.99 16.02 -23.49
C PRO A 229 25.40 16.35 -22.13
N VAL A 230 25.64 15.47 -21.16
CA VAL A 230 25.28 15.66 -19.74
C VAL A 230 26.43 15.21 -18.87
N ASP A 231 26.59 15.85 -17.71
CA ASP A 231 27.68 15.55 -16.80
C ASP A 231 27.41 14.26 -16.00
N PHE A 232 26.14 13.93 -15.75
CA PHE A 232 25.77 12.68 -15.11
C PHE A 232 24.36 12.20 -15.50
N ILE A 233 24.14 10.90 -15.32
CA ILE A 233 22.83 10.25 -15.44
C ILE A 233 22.50 9.55 -14.12
N LEU A 234 21.32 9.80 -13.56
CA LEU A 234 20.81 9.13 -12.38
C LEU A 234 19.67 8.19 -12.78
N ILE A 235 19.85 6.90 -12.56
CA ILE A 235 18.84 5.88 -12.83
C ILE A 235 18.42 5.15 -11.55
N GLY A 236 17.19 4.66 -11.54
CA GLY A 236 16.67 3.89 -10.41
C GLY A 236 15.18 3.69 -10.46
N ASP A 237 14.62 3.11 -9.41
CA ASP A 237 13.19 2.98 -9.20
C ASP A 237 12.60 4.18 -8.41
N SER A 238 11.59 3.94 -7.57
CA SER A 238 10.99 5.00 -6.74
C SER A 238 11.97 5.58 -5.71
N HIS A 239 12.98 4.83 -5.23
CA HIS A 239 13.99 5.33 -4.30
C HIS A 239 14.85 6.44 -4.92
N ARG A 240 15.09 6.37 -6.23
CA ARG A 240 15.77 7.45 -6.96
C ARG A 240 15.05 8.81 -6.83
N PHE A 241 13.69 8.80 -6.73
CA PHE A 241 12.94 10.05 -6.53
C PHE A 241 13.31 10.75 -5.23
N SER A 242 13.61 10.01 -4.18
CA SER A 242 14.05 10.57 -2.91
C SER A 242 15.37 11.33 -3.08
N GLU A 243 16.26 10.83 -3.93
CA GLU A 243 17.57 11.42 -4.19
C GLU A 243 17.54 12.66 -5.11
N GLU A 244 16.47 12.87 -5.85
CA GLU A 244 16.42 13.99 -6.81
C GLU A 244 16.69 15.36 -6.18
N SER A 245 16.29 15.58 -4.93
CA SER A 245 16.56 16.83 -4.23
C SER A 245 18.05 17.02 -3.90
N VAL A 246 18.74 15.95 -3.54
CA VAL A 246 20.19 15.94 -3.29
C VAL A 246 20.93 16.23 -4.59
N PHE A 247 20.61 15.50 -5.64
CA PHE A 247 21.23 15.65 -6.96
C PHE A 247 20.96 17.03 -7.58
N GLN A 248 19.75 17.59 -7.36
CA GLN A 248 19.45 18.96 -7.78
C GLN A 248 20.38 19.97 -7.12
N LYS A 249 20.54 19.87 -5.80
CA LYS A 249 21.38 20.78 -5.03
C LYS A 249 22.87 20.63 -5.38
N MET A 250 23.33 19.37 -5.54
CA MET A 250 24.69 19.11 -6.01
C MET A 250 24.94 19.66 -7.42
N ALA A 251 24.01 19.45 -8.34
CA ALA A 251 24.11 19.98 -9.70
C ALA A 251 24.19 21.51 -9.71
N GLU A 252 23.41 22.19 -8.89
CA GLU A 252 23.47 23.65 -8.74
C GLU A 252 24.80 24.12 -8.16
N GLN A 253 25.23 23.49 -7.05
CA GLN A 253 26.48 23.83 -6.35
C GLN A 253 27.70 23.68 -7.25
N TYR A 254 27.76 22.60 -8.03
CA TYR A 254 28.90 22.27 -8.89
C TYR A 254 28.72 22.71 -10.36
N ARG A 255 27.63 23.39 -10.70
CA ARG A 255 27.26 23.83 -12.07
C ARG A 255 27.29 22.70 -13.10
N LEU A 256 26.72 21.57 -12.69
CA LEU A 256 26.61 20.38 -13.53
C LEU A 256 25.19 20.25 -14.10
N THR A 257 25.10 19.54 -15.22
CA THR A 257 23.83 19.16 -15.84
C THR A 257 23.66 17.66 -15.77
N GLY A 258 22.42 17.21 -15.54
CA GLY A 258 22.14 15.79 -15.44
C GLY A 258 20.79 15.39 -16.00
N ILE A 259 20.56 14.10 -16.06
CA ILE A 259 19.28 13.50 -16.39
C ILE A 259 18.92 12.49 -15.32
N THR A 260 17.65 12.49 -14.92
CA THR A 260 17.10 11.44 -14.06
C THR A 260 16.13 10.56 -14.85
N SER A 261 16.21 9.27 -14.68
CA SER A 261 15.32 8.34 -15.37
C SER A 261 14.86 7.20 -14.49
N ASN A 262 13.56 6.97 -14.48
CA ASN A 262 12.97 5.82 -13.78
C ASN A 262 13.25 4.57 -14.61
N GLN A 263 14.12 3.73 -14.11
CA GLN A 263 14.49 2.46 -14.73
C GLN A 263 14.01 1.29 -13.88
N ARG A 264 13.78 0.18 -14.51
CA ARG A 264 13.63 -1.10 -13.82
C ARG A 264 14.91 -1.89 -14.08
N LEU A 265 15.46 -2.50 -13.02
CA LEU A 265 16.61 -3.38 -13.12
C LEU A 265 16.30 -4.55 -14.02
N MET A 266 16.39 -4.39 -15.37
CA MET A 266 16.24 -5.54 -16.25
C MET A 266 16.25 -5.18 -17.72
N LYS A 267 17.30 -5.63 -18.38
CA LYS A 267 17.35 -5.88 -19.81
C LYS A 267 17.17 -7.38 -20.02
N ASN A 268 16.35 -7.77 -20.97
CA ASN A 268 16.15 -9.17 -21.41
C ASN A 268 15.56 -10.15 -20.38
N THR A 269 15.25 -9.74 -19.17
CA THR A 269 14.50 -10.54 -18.23
C THR A 269 13.03 -10.19 -18.34
N PHE A 270 12.22 -11.20 -18.63
CA PHE A 270 10.77 -11.02 -18.65
C PHE A 270 10.30 -10.82 -17.22
N ILE A 271 9.87 -9.60 -16.88
CA ILE A 271 9.10 -9.42 -15.67
C ILE A 271 7.78 -10.16 -15.89
N SER A 272 7.71 -11.35 -15.36
CA SER A 272 6.43 -12.02 -15.17
C SER A 272 5.72 -11.34 -14.01
N LYS A 273 5.21 -10.12 -14.23
CA LYS A 273 4.33 -9.50 -13.25
C LYS A 273 2.99 -10.22 -13.35
N TYR A 274 2.63 -10.96 -12.31
CA TYR A 274 1.28 -11.46 -12.19
C TYR A 274 0.33 -10.26 -12.14
N ASN A 275 -0.41 -10.06 -13.21
CA ASN A 275 -1.40 -9.00 -13.25
C ASN A 275 -2.66 -9.51 -12.56
N TYR A 276 -2.84 -9.15 -11.28
CA TYR A 276 -4.03 -9.50 -10.50
C TYR A 276 -5.33 -9.11 -11.17
N LYS A 277 -5.34 -8.03 -11.96
CA LYS A 277 -6.53 -7.63 -12.73
C LYS A 277 -6.87 -8.60 -13.88
N ARG A 278 -5.89 -9.32 -14.41
CA ARG A 278 -6.07 -10.21 -15.57
C ARG A 278 -5.88 -11.68 -15.24
N GLY A 279 -5.49 -12.04 -14.01
CA GLY A 279 -5.18 -13.41 -13.63
C GLY A 279 -4.11 -14.08 -14.51
N LYS A 280 -3.22 -13.29 -15.11
CA LYS A 280 -2.22 -13.75 -16.06
C LYS A 280 -0.87 -13.12 -15.78
N ILE A 281 0.17 -13.90 -16.05
CA ILE A 281 1.54 -13.41 -16.10
C ILE A 281 1.65 -12.52 -17.36
N VAL A 282 1.99 -11.25 -17.17
CA VAL A 282 2.20 -10.29 -18.28
C VAL A 282 3.69 -10.13 -18.49
N ARG A 283 4.15 -10.47 -19.68
CA ARG A 283 5.52 -10.22 -20.14
C ARG A 283 5.66 -8.72 -20.45
N MET A 284 6.66 -8.07 -19.88
CA MET A 284 6.97 -6.67 -20.19
C MET A 284 8.41 -6.58 -20.72
N GLU A 285 8.58 -6.19 -21.96
CA GLU A 285 9.88 -5.83 -22.55
C GLU A 285 10.20 -4.37 -22.19
N TRP A 286 11.46 -4.09 -21.89
CA TRP A 286 11.89 -2.75 -21.52
C TRP A 286 13.22 -2.34 -22.14
N ASN A 287 13.17 -1.36 -23.06
CA ASN A 287 14.33 -0.84 -23.78
C ASN A 287 14.71 0.61 -23.40
N ARG A 288 14.22 1.12 -22.27
CA ARG A 288 14.44 2.56 -21.94
C ARG A 288 15.88 2.94 -21.62
N LEU A 289 16.71 2.01 -21.18
CA LEU A 289 18.11 2.30 -20.89
C LEU A 289 18.89 2.56 -22.18
N THR A 290 18.69 1.72 -23.19
CA THR A 290 19.23 1.90 -24.54
C THR A 290 18.84 3.26 -25.10
N GLU A 291 17.56 3.61 -25.11
CA GLU A 291 17.04 4.91 -25.57
C GLU A 291 17.68 6.09 -24.83
N LEU A 292 17.94 5.93 -23.53
CA LEU A 292 18.58 6.94 -22.71
C LEU A 292 20.03 7.17 -23.17
N PHE A 293 20.81 6.11 -23.33
CA PHE A 293 22.21 6.19 -23.77
C PHE A 293 22.37 6.55 -25.25
N GLU A 294 21.40 6.27 -26.10
CA GLU A 294 21.35 6.75 -27.48
C GLU A 294 21.11 8.27 -27.55
N ARG A 295 20.30 8.79 -26.63
CA ARG A 295 19.94 10.22 -26.60
C ARG A 295 20.94 11.08 -25.91
N TYR A 296 21.63 10.60 -24.88
CA TYR A 296 22.55 11.38 -24.06
C TYR A 296 23.96 10.82 -24.13
N SER A 297 24.95 11.73 -24.13
CA SER A 297 26.41 11.42 -24.00
C SER A 297 26.80 11.71 -22.55
N CYS A 298 27.29 10.71 -21.83
CA CYS A 298 27.66 10.84 -20.43
C CYS A 298 28.78 9.86 -20.07
N GLU A 299 29.64 10.24 -19.13
CA GLU A 299 30.68 9.38 -18.57
C GLU A 299 30.36 8.89 -17.15
N ASN A 300 29.41 9.52 -16.47
CA ASN A 300 29.11 9.29 -15.06
C ASN A 300 27.68 8.78 -14.85
N LEU A 301 27.52 7.57 -14.34
CA LEU A 301 26.23 6.91 -14.08
C LEU A 301 26.03 6.69 -12.60
N PHE A 302 24.90 7.18 -12.04
CA PHE A 302 24.46 6.90 -10.69
C PHE A 302 23.28 5.93 -10.70
N ILE A 303 23.32 4.96 -9.78
CA ILE A 303 22.33 3.87 -9.70
C ILE A 303 21.76 3.80 -8.29
N VAL A 304 20.44 3.97 -8.18
CA VAL A 304 19.71 3.95 -6.91
C VAL A 304 18.45 3.11 -7.03
N PHE A 305 18.42 1.98 -6.33
CA PHE A 305 17.28 1.06 -6.30
C PHE A 305 16.96 0.57 -4.89
N ARG A 306 15.73 0.10 -4.69
CA ARG A 306 15.38 -0.76 -3.55
C ARG A 306 15.82 -2.19 -3.88
N TYR A 307 17.10 -2.49 -3.61
CA TYR A 307 17.74 -3.72 -4.10
C TYR A 307 17.20 -4.98 -3.44
N SER A 308 16.96 -5.00 -2.12
CA SER A 308 16.48 -6.18 -1.40
C SER A 308 15.16 -6.68 -1.95
N GLN A 309 14.22 -5.78 -2.25
CA GLN A 309 12.95 -6.13 -2.89
C GLN A 309 13.14 -6.77 -4.27
N LYS A 310 14.23 -6.44 -4.97
CA LYS A 310 14.53 -7.02 -6.29
C LYS A 310 15.01 -8.47 -6.20
N ILE A 311 15.48 -8.91 -5.05
CA ILE A 311 15.96 -10.28 -4.82
C ILE A 311 14.82 -11.14 -4.23
N ASP A 312 14.21 -10.72 -3.12
CA ASP A 312 13.25 -11.53 -2.37
C ASP A 312 11.79 -11.33 -2.77
N GLY A 313 11.49 -10.27 -3.52
CA GLY A 313 10.15 -9.96 -4.01
C GLY A 313 9.16 -9.53 -2.92
N LYS A 314 9.61 -9.37 -1.68
CA LYS A 314 8.75 -9.09 -0.54
C LYS A 314 8.64 -7.60 -0.27
N GLU A 315 7.41 -7.14 -0.15
CA GLU A 315 7.13 -5.86 0.50
C GLU A 315 6.84 -6.14 1.98
N ARG A 316 7.41 -5.35 2.88
CA ARG A 316 7.36 -5.58 4.34
C ARG A 316 5.93 -5.62 4.91
N TYR A 317 4.96 -5.00 4.21
CA TYR A 317 3.58 -4.80 4.64
C TYR A 317 2.54 -5.69 3.95
N TYR A 318 2.93 -6.43 2.93
CA TYR A 318 2.03 -7.38 2.29
C TYR A 318 2.22 -8.76 2.90
N SER A 319 1.11 -9.48 3.13
CA SER A 319 1.12 -10.81 3.72
C SER A 319 2.12 -11.72 3.00
N GLN A 320 2.70 -12.68 3.72
CA GLN A 320 3.70 -13.62 3.19
C GLN A 320 3.25 -14.36 1.91
N ASP A 321 1.94 -14.38 1.64
CA ASP A 321 1.32 -14.99 0.47
C ASP A 321 1.37 -14.13 -0.80
N GLU A 322 1.77 -12.85 -0.70
CA GLU A 322 1.91 -11.92 -1.83
C GLU A 322 3.36 -11.71 -2.28
N ALA A 323 4.25 -12.67 -2.03
CA ALA A 323 5.59 -12.65 -2.59
C ALA A 323 5.50 -12.72 -4.11
N PHE A 324 5.84 -11.62 -4.76
CA PHE A 324 5.93 -11.55 -6.21
C PHE A 324 7.24 -12.15 -6.67
N PRO A 325 7.27 -13.28 -7.40
CA PRO A 325 8.48 -13.69 -8.07
C PRO A 325 8.81 -12.62 -9.11
N ILE A 326 9.75 -11.75 -8.78
CA ILE A 326 10.06 -10.58 -9.61
C ILE A 326 10.85 -11.00 -10.84
N TYR A 327 11.51 -12.16 -10.81
CA TYR A 327 12.46 -12.57 -11.83
C TYR A 327 12.24 -14.01 -12.30
N TYR A 328 11.85 -14.13 -13.54
CA TYR A 328 11.84 -15.38 -14.26
C TYR A 328 12.57 -15.20 -15.60
N ILE A 329 13.71 -15.85 -15.75
CA ILE A 329 14.36 -16.00 -17.05
C ILE A 329 13.85 -17.33 -17.62
N PRO A 330 13.06 -17.33 -18.70
CA PRO A 330 12.37 -18.53 -19.21
C PRO A 330 13.28 -19.73 -19.48
N ASP A 331 14.55 -19.49 -19.84
CA ASP A 331 15.45 -20.50 -20.34
C ASP A 331 16.55 -20.95 -19.34
N LYS A 332 16.59 -20.34 -18.13
CA LYS A 332 17.55 -20.70 -17.09
C LYS A 332 16.87 -20.74 -15.72
N LYS A 333 17.06 -21.83 -14.99
CA LYS A 333 16.67 -21.92 -13.58
C LYS A 333 17.72 -21.18 -12.73
N LEU A 334 17.63 -19.85 -12.66
CA LEU A 334 18.46 -19.05 -11.78
C LEU A 334 17.75 -18.88 -10.42
N THR A 335 18.53 -18.86 -9.36
CA THR A 335 18.06 -18.37 -8.07
C THR A 335 17.77 -16.87 -8.15
N PRO A 336 16.95 -16.30 -7.25
CA PRO A 336 16.69 -14.85 -7.23
C PRO A 336 17.98 -14.02 -7.15
N GLN A 337 18.97 -14.46 -6.40
CA GLN A 337 20.27 -13.80 -6.26
C GLN A 337 21.07 -13.84 -7.58
N GLU A 338 21.15 -15.01 -8.24
CA GLU A 338 21.80 -15.12 -9.55
C GLU A 338 21.10 -14.29 -10.62
N ALA A 339 19.76 -14.25 -10.62
CA ALA A 339 18.99 -13.43 -11.54
C ALA A 339 19.24 -11.94 -11.32
N PHE A 340 19.31 -11.50 -10.07
CA PHE A 340 19.66 -10.14 -9.70
C PHE A 340 21.08 -9.77 -10.19
N LEU A 341 22.07 -10.61 -9.87
CA LEU A 341 23.46 -10.40 -10.28
C LEU A 341 23.59 -10.32 -11.82
N GLN A 342 22.94 -11.23 -12.54
CA GLN A 342 22.92 -11.20 -14.01
C GLN A 342 22.29 -9.93 -14.56
N SER A 343 21.20 -9.47 -13.96
CA SER A 343 20.53 -8.24 -14.37
C SER A 343 21.39 -7.00 -14.15
N MET A 344 22.15 -6.97 -13.06
CA MET A 344 23.12 -5.92 -12.79
C MET A 344 24.24 -5.94 -13.83
N ARG A 345 24.82 -7.12 -14.14
CA ARG A 345 25.86 -7.28 -15.18
C ARG A 345 25.36 -6.78 -16.53
N ASP A 346 24.19 -7.23 -16.98
CA ASP A 346 23.60 -6.82 -18.26
C ASP A 346 23.43 -5.30 -18.36
N MET A 347 23.02 -4.67 -17.28
CA MET A 347 22.85 -3.21 -17.19
C MET A 347 24.21 -2.49 -17.21
N LEU A 348 25.19 -3.00 -16.48
CA LEU A 348 26.53 -2.41 -16.40
C LEU A 348 27.30 -2.56 -17.72
N ASP A 349 27.24 -3.73 -18.35
CA ASP A 349 27.85 -3.99 -19.67
C ASP A 349 27.26 -3.07 -20.73
N GLU A 350 25.94 -2.88 -20.71
CA GLU A 350 25.29 -1.92 -21.61
C GLU A 350 25.80 -0.51 -21.35
N ALA A 351 25.81 -0.05 -20.10
CA ALA A 351 26.28 1.29 -19.77
C ALA A 351 27.73 1.52 -20.25
N VAL A 352 28.62 0.56 -19.99
CA VAL A 352 30.01 0.61 -20.44
C VAL A 352 30.11 0.65 -21.97
N SER A 353 29.29 -0.15 -22.68
CA SER A 353 29.30 -0.17 -24.15
C SER A 353 28.90 1.17 -24.79
N TYR A 354 28.14 2.01 -24.06
CA TYR A 354 27.75 3.36 -24.48
C TYR A 354 28.72 4.47 -24.02
N GLY A 355 29.80 4.09 -23.33
CA GLY A 355 30.90 5.03 -22.98
C GLY A 355 30.84 5.55 -21.55
N ILE A 356 30.05 4.94 -20.67
CA ILE A 356 30.11 5.24 -19.23
C ILE A 356 31.46 4.75 -18.68
N LYS A 357 32.19 5.66 -18.01
CA LYS A 357 33.53 5.42 -17.45
C LYS A 357 33.50 5.26 -15.93
N HIS A 358 32.54 5.93 -15.26
CA HIS A 358 32.41 5.96 -13.81
C HIS A 358 31.00 5.59 -13.42
N ILE A 359 30.87 4.62 -12.53
CA ILE A 359 29.58 4.09 -12.07
C ILE A 359 29.53 4.22 -10.56
N TYR A 360 28.49 4.89 -10.06
CA TYR A 360 28.27 5.12 -8.64
C TYR A 360 27.01 4.39 -8.20
N ILE A 361 27.15 3.40 -7.32
CA ILE A 361 26.02 2.60 -6.82
C ILE A 361 25.78 2.97 -5.35
N GLN A 362 24.60 3.52 -5.06
CA GLN A 362 24.21 3.82 -3.69
C GLN A 362 23.91 2.51 -2.93
N TYR A 363 24.38 2.41 -1.71
CA TYR A 363 23.98 1.33 -0.82
C TYR A 363 22.49 1.42 -0.45
N PRO A 364 21.85 0.30 -0.08
CA PRO A 364 20.44 0.30 0.26
C PRO A 364 20.10 1.32 1.36
N VAL A 365 18.97 1.97 1.21
CA VAL A 365 18.39 2.83 2.26
C VAL A 365 17.98 1.96 3.45
N PRO A 366 18.25 2.36 4.71
CA PRO A 366 17.62 1.74 5.87
C PRO A 366 16.09 1.83 5.77
N GLU A 367 15.37 0.77 6.12
CA GLU A 367 13.90 0.72 6.02
C GLU A 367 13.25 0.76 7.41
N PRO A 368 12.37 1.72 7.68
CA PRO A 368 11.60 1.75 8.91
C PRO A 368 10.75 0.51 9.11
N LYS A 369 10.30 0.29 10.35
CA LYS A 369 9.43 -0.85 10.69
C LYS A 369 7.96 -0.60 10.40
N ASP A 370 7.57 0.64 10.09
CA ASP A 370 6.18 1.05 9.88
C ASP A 370 6.12 2.37 9.09
N MET A 371 4.92 2.80 8.68
CA MET A 371 4.63 4.12 8.09
C MET A 371 5.04 5.24 9.05
N VAL A 372 6.19 5.85 8.79
CA VAL A 372 6.80 6.82 9.72
C VAL A 372 5.90 8.02 10.00
N PRO A 373 5.33 8.74 8.99
CA PRO A 373 4.57 9.95 9.29
C PRO A 373 3.38 9.71 10.21
N ASN A 374 2.62 8.67 9.93
CA ASN A 374 1.42 8.36 10.71
C ASN A 374 1.78 7.91 12.14
N LYS A 375 2.76 7.00 12.25
CA LYS A 375 3.13 6.41 13.54
C LYS A 375 3.89 7.39 14.42
N ALA A 376 4.85 8.14 13.88
CA ALA A 376 5.60 9.14 14.64
C ALA A 376 4.66 10.24 15.17
N THR A 377 3.79 10.80 14.31
CA THR A 377 2.80 11.81 14.72
C THR A 377 1.89 11.29 15.83
N MET A 378 1.39 10.06 15.68
CA MET A 378 0.50 9.46 16.67
C MET A 378 1.23 9.20 18.00
N LEU A 379 2.46 8.68 17.95
CA LEU A 379 3.29 8.45 19.15
C LEU A 379 3.58 9.74 19.90
N THR A 380 3.85 10.83 19.17
CA THR A 380 4.11 12.14 19.78
C THR A 380 2.84 12.75 20.37
N LEU A 381 1.74 12.81 19.60
CA LEU A 381 0.54 13.57 20.01
C LEU A 381 -0.30 12.85 21.06
N PHE A 382 -0.39 11.53 21.02
CA PHE A 382 -1.30 10.77 21.89
C PHE A 382 -0.58 9.99 22.99
N PHE A 383 0.72 9.75 22.83
CA PHE A 383 1.50 8.96 23.78
C PHE A 383 2.71 9.67 24.35
N GLU A 384 2.95 10.92 23.94
CA GLU A 384 4.04 11.78 24.43
C GLU A 384 5.44 11.13 24.34
N TYR A 385 5.65 10.30 23.32
CA TYR A 385 6.96 9.67 23.11
C TYR A 385 7.99 10.69 22.69
N SER A 386 9.19 10.58 23.28
CA SER A 386 10.36 11.33 22.84
C SER A 386 10.87 10.84 21.47
N VAL A 387 11.66 11.67 20.80
CA VAL A 387 12.34 11.32 19.54
C VAL A 387 13.13 10.01 19.67
N SER A 388 13.87 9.85 20.78
CA SER A 388 14.65 8.62 21.04
C SER A 388 13.77 7.38 21.10
N GLN A 389 12.63 7.46 21.81
CA GLN A 389 11.68 6.33 21.91
C GLN A 389 11.01 6.01 20.58
N ILE A 390 10.73 7.03 19.75
CA ILE A 390 10.16 6.84 18.42
C ILE A 390 11.18 6.17 17.50
N ASN A 391 12.43 6.66 17.50
CA ASN A 391 13.52 6.07 16.75
C ASN A 391 13.78 4.60 17.15
N GLU A 392 13.78 4.31 18.44
CA GLU A 392 13.91 2.92 18.94
C GLU A 392 12.78 2.01 18.44
N LYS A 393 11.56 2.56 18.38
CA LYS A 393 10.39 1.79 17.99
C LYS A 393 10.28 1.58 16.49
N LEU A 394 10.51 2.60 15.69
CA LEU A 394 10.29 2.61 14.25
C LEU A 394 11.55 2.35 13.44
N GLY A 395 12.72 2.67 13.97
CA GLY A 395 13.98 2.49 13.25
C GLY A 395 14.36 1.02 13.07
N GLU A 396 15.02 0.73 11.97
CA GLU A 396 15.63 -0.57 11.69
C GLU A 396 16.93 -0.74 12.50
N LYS A 397 17.18 -1.91 13.06
CA LYS A 397 18.47 -2.21 13.69
C LYS A 397 19.54 -2.50 12.64
N LEU A 398 20.79 -2.13 12.92
CA LEU A 398 21.91 -2.43 12.02
C LEU A 398 22.03 -3.93 11.68
N THR A 399 21.72 -4.81 12.62
CA THR A 399 21.69 -6.25 12.39
C THR A 399 20.57 -6.68 11.43
N GLU A 400 19.39 -6.07 11.55
CA GLU A 400 18.24 -6.31 10.67
C GLU A 400 18.54 -5.81 9.26
N TYR A 401 19.10 -4.61 9.14
CA TYR A 401 19.55 -4.01 7.88
C TYR A 401 20.55 -4.89 7.13
N ARG A 402 21.59 -5.36 7.86
CA ARG A 402 22.61 -6.27 7.28
C ARG A 402 22.02 -7.60 6.84
N GLN A 403 21.13 -8.17 7.64
CA GLN A 403 20.46 -9.42 7.30
C GLN A 403 19.54 -9.28 6.10
N ARG A 404 18.75 -8.19 6.03
CA ARG A 404 17.85 -7.89 4.90
C ARG A 404 18.61 -7.69 3.60
N ASN A 405 19.77 -7.07 3.66
CA ASN A 405 20.59 -6.75 2.50
C ASN A 405 21.76 -7.70 2.27
N LYS A 406 21.80 -8.86 2.94
CA LYS A 406 22.91 -9.79 2.84
C LYS A 406 23.23 -10.16 1.39
N ASP A 407 22.25 -10.63 0.66
CA ASP A 407 22.39 -11.06 -0.73
C ASP A 407 22.76 -9.91 -1.68
N VAL A 408 22.30 -8.68 -1.35
CA VAL A 408 22.69 -7.46 -2.08
C VAL A 408 24.17 -7.17 -1.88
N PHE A 409 24.66 -7.23 -0.64
CA PHE A 409 26.07 -6.96 -0.34
C PHE A 409 27.00 -8.02 -0.92
N GLU A 410 26.60 -9.30 -0.93
CA GLU A 410 27.31 -10.35 -1.61
C GLU A 410 27.41 -10.11 -3.12
N ALA A 411 26.29 -9.71 -3.76
CA ALA A 411 26.30 -9.35 -5.17
C ALA A 411 27.17 -8.12 -5.45
N PHE A 412 27.14 -7.11 -4.59
CA PHE A 412 27.98 -5.92 -4.72
C PHE A 412 29.46 -6.22 -4.55
N ALA A 413 29.84 -7.17 -3.69
CA ALA A 413 31.22 -7.62 -3.56
C ALA A 413 31.73 -8.25 -4.87
N ILE A 414 30.91 -9.10 -5.51
CA ILE A 414 31.23 -9.69 -6.81
C ILE A 414 31.36 -8.61 -7.89
N LEU A 415 30.39 -7.69 -7.97
CA LEU A 415 30.42 -6.63 -8.98
C LEU A 415 31.61 -5.69 -8.81
N ARG A 416 32.07 -5.46 -7.58
CA ARG A 416 33.27 -4.64 -7.31
C ARG A 416 34.55 -5.25 -7.90
N GLU A 417 34.65 -6.58 -7.88
CA GLU A 417 35.78 -7.29 -8.48
C GLU A 417 35.71 -7.34 -10.00
N GLU A 418 34.50 -7.48 -10.55
CA GLU A 418 34.27 -7.60 -11.99
C GLU A 418 34.35 -6.24 -12.72
N TYR A 419 33.96 -5.15 -12.05
CA TYR A 419 33.86 -3.80 -12.63
C TYR A 419 34.66 -2.78 -11.80
N PRO A 420 35.97 -2.58 -12.06
CA PRO A 420 36.82 -1.67 -11.29
C PRO A 420 36.38 -0.19 -11.32
N GLN A 421 35.53 0.18 -12.28
CA GLN A 421 34.98 1.53 -12.42
C GLN A 421 33.78 1.78 -11.49
N ILE A 422 33.35 0.82 -10.69
CA ILE A 422 32.26 0.99 -9.74
C ILE A 422 32.81 1.55 -8.41
N GLU A 423 32.20 2.64 -7.97
CA GLU A 423 32.33 3.18 -6.62
C GLU A 423 30.99 3.04 -5.88
N PHE A 424 31.03 2.49 -4.68
CA PHE A 424 29.83 2.37 -3.86
C PHE A 424 29.72 3.55 -2.89
N VAL A 425 28.54 4.21 -2.87
CA VAL A 425 28.23 5.33 -1.98
C VAL A 425 27.41 4.82 -0.82
N ASP A 426 27.98 4.77 0.36
CA ASP A 426 27.29 4.34 1.58
C ASP A 426 26.65 5.53 2.29
N ILE A 427 25.34 5.59 2.26
CA ILE A 427 24.53 6.62 2.92
C ILE A 427 24.07 6.20 4.31
N SER A 428 24.20 4.92 4.67
CA SER A 428 23.66 4.36 5.91
C SER A 428 24.26 4.99 7.18
N PRO A 429 25.53 5.44 7.24
CA PRO A 429 26.09 6.06 8.43
C PRO A 429 25.37 7.34 8.87
N TYR A 430 24.78 8.09 7.94
CA TYR A 430 24.10 9.36 8.22
C TYR A 430 22.79 9.19 9.02
N TYR A 431 22.27 7.99 9.08
CA TYR A 431 21.05 7.65 9.84
C TYR A 431 21.37 6.82 11.09
N LEU A 432 22.59 6.26 11.18
CA LEU A 432 22.94 5.33 12.25
C LEU A 432 23.26 6.06 13.55
N ASN A 433 22.47 5.77 14.56
CA ASN A 433 22.84 6.12 15.94
C ASN A 433 23.89 5.14 16.45
N ALA A 434 25.09 5.63 16.78
CA ALA A 434 26.23 4.82 17.18
C ALA A 434 25.99 4.07 18.50
N ASP A 435 25.29 4.68 19.46
CA ASP A 435 25.06 4.11 20.79
C ASP A 435 24.04 2.98 20.74
N THR A 436 22.92 3.20 20.06
CA THR A 436 21.83 2.20 19.97
C THR A 436 22.01 1.21 18.83
N ARG A 437 22.91 1.47 17.89
CA ARG A 437 23.12 0.72 16.64
C ARG A 437 21.82 0.55 15.85
N GLN A 438 21.02 1.59 15.83
CA GLN A 438 19.73 1.62 15.16
C GLN A 438 19.66 2.87 14.26
N PHE A 439 18.98 2.74 13.12
CA PHE A 439 18.80 3.84 12.19
C PHE A 439 17.69 4.78 12.68
N ALA A 440 17.97 6.06 12.73
CA ALA A 440 16.99 7.07 13.07
C ALA A 440 15.98 7.25 11.92
N VAL A 441 14.74 7.51 12.28
CA VAL A 441 13.64 7.81 11.34
C VAL A 441 13.20 9.27 11.43
N MET A 442 13.67 9.99 12.45
CA MET A 442 13.34 11.39 12.66
C MET A 442 14.36 12.08 13.59
N ASP A 443 14.37 13.41 13.53
CA ASP A 443 14.89 14.31 14.54
C ASP A 443 13.74 15.07 15.24
N GLU A 444 14.04 16.13 15.99
CA GLU A 444 13.05 16.92 16.69
C GLU A 444 12.07 17.69 15.79
N LYS A 445 12.43 17.92 14.53
CA LYS A 445 11.67 18.75 13.57
C LYS A 445 11.25 18.00 12.33
N ASN A 446 12.03 17.00 11.92
CA ASN A 446 11.93 16.41 10.60
C ASN A 446 11.69 14.91 10.68
N LEU A 447 10.82 14.39 9.84
CA LEU A 447 10.71 12.96 9.56
C LEU A 447 11.60 12.65 8.36
N PHE A 448 12.43 11.61 8.46
CA PHE A 448 13.37 11.23 7.40
C PHE A 448 12.73 10.38 6.30
N TYR A 449 11.48 9.96 6.49
CA TYR A 449 10.71 9.18 5.53
C TYR A 449 9.34 9.82 5.31
N TYR A 450 8.84 9.81 4.07
CA TYR A 450 7.49 10.28 3.80
C TYR A 450 6.46 9.14 3.74
N ASP A 451 6.92 7.88 3.80
CA ASP A 451 6.12 6.67 3.95
C ASP A 451 6.88 5.60 4.74
N ASP A 452 6.82 4.33 4.34
CA ASP A 452 7.44 3.19 5.02
C ASP A 452 8.83 2.81 4.49
N ASP A 453 9.26 3.35 3.36
CA ASP A 453 10.55 3.00 2.75
C ASP A 453 11.23 4.13 1.96
N HIS A 454 10.49 5.16 1.57
CA HIS A 454 11.05 6.27 0.81
C HIS A 454 11.50 7.42 1.72
N LEU A 455 12.71 7.89 1.50
CA LEU A 455 13.21 9.08 2.19
C LEU A 455 12.40 10.32 1.82
N SER A 456 12.11 11.15 2.81
CA SER A 456 11.63 12.51 2.59
C SER A 456 12.75 13.40 2.01
N HIS A 457 12.40 14.59 1.58
CA HIS A 457 13.39 15.61 1.21
C HIS A 457 14.37 15.85 2.36
N GLU A 458 13.84 16.04 3.57
CA GLU A 458 14.60 16.32 4.79
C GLU A 458 15.52 15.12 5.13
N GLY A 459 15.00 13.89 4.98
CA GLY A 459 15.79 12.68 5.19
C GLY A 459 16.91 12.54 4.15
N ALA A 460 16.63 12.72 2.87
CA ALA A 460 17.63 12.61 1.81
C ALA A 460 18.76 13.65 1.98
N MET A 461 18.43 14.86 2.39
CA MET A 461 19.43 15.92 2.60
C MET A 461 20.47 15.60 3.68
N LEU A 462 20.20 14.67 4.61
CA LEU A 462 21.18 14.28 5.65
C LEU A 462 22.45 13.67 5.07
N HIS A 463 22.33 12.90 4.00
CA HIS A 463 23.48 12.20 3.38
C HIS A 463 24.06 12.91 2.15
N MET A 464 23.70 14.19 1.93
CA MET A 464 24.22 14.97 0.81
C MET A 464 25.76 14.97 0.76
N GLU A 465 26.42 15.03 1.92
CA GLU A 465 27.87 15.01 2.04
C GLU A 465 28.50 13.72 1.49
N ALA A 466 27.78 12.59 1.46
CA ALA A 466 28.28 11.35 0.89
C ALA A 466 28.58 11.47 -0.62
N TYR A 467 27.86 12.34 -1.31
CA TYR A 467 28.01 12.59 -2.74
C TYR A 467 29.01 13.70 -3.07
N GLU A 468 29.36 14.56 -2.12
CA GLU A 468 30.19 15.74 -2.36
C GLU A 468 31.55 15.42 -3.02
N PRO A 469 32.32 14.40 -2.58
CA PRO A 469 33.57 14.05 -3.23
C PRO A 469 33.40 13.61 -4.69
N VAL A 470 32.28 12.95 -4.99
CA VAL A 470 31.96 12.48 -6.34
C VAL A 470 31.66 13.65 -7.26
N PHE A 471 30.73 14.53 -6.82
CA PHE A 471 30.35 15.70 -7.63
C PHE A 471 31.52 16.69 -7.83
N ALA A 472 32.38 16.84 -6.83
CA ALA A 472 33.62 17.63 -6.96
C ALA A 472 34.57 17.06 -8.03
N ARG A 473 34.70 15.72 -8.10
CA ARG A 473 35.53 15.07 -9.18
C ARG A 473 34.93 15.30 -10.56
N ILE A 474 33.61 15.13 -10.71
CA ILE A 474 32.91 15.34 -11.98
C ILE A 474 33.08 16.80 -12.44
N ALA A 475 32.95 17.76 -11.54
CA ALA A 475 33.14 19.17 -11.86
C ALA A 475 34.59 19.49 -12.30
N LYS A 476 35.56 18.87 -11.63
CA LYS A 476 36.98 19.02 -12.01
C LYS A 476 37.26 18.44 -13.41
N GLN A 477 36.76 17.22 -13.69
CA GLN A 477 36.87 16.59 -15.01
C GLN A 477 36.27 17.46 -16.13
N LYS A 478 35.06 18.01 -15.86
CA LYS A 478 34.41 18.94 -16.80
C LYS A 478 35.28 20.15 -17.11
N ALA A 479 35.84 20.80 -16.08
CA ALA A 479 36.70 21.96 -16.25
C ALA A 479 38.01 21.64 -16.99
N GLU A 480 38.56 20.44 -16.85
CA GLU A 480 39.72 19.96 -17.58
C GLU A 480 39.41 19.71 -19.06
N ASN A 481 38.26 19.08 -19.35
CA ASN A 481 37.81 18.83 -20.72
C ASN A 481 37.52 20.15 -21.49
N GLU A 482 36.92 21.13 -20.81
CA GLU A 482 36.67 22.47 -21.40
C GLU A 482 37.97 23.21 -21.77
N LYS A 483 39.05 23.03 -20.99
CA LYS A 483 40.36 23.61 -21.28
C LYS A 483 41.12 22.93 -22.43
N GLN A 484 40.83 21.65 -22.70
CA GLN A 484 41.48 20.88 -23.77
C GLN A 484 40.73 20.98 -25.09
N GLY A 485 39.47 21.39 -25.09
CA GLY A 485 38.60 21.51 -26.26
C GLY A 485 38.45 22.94 -26.82
N GLY A 486 38.99 23.95 -26.16
CA GLY A 486 39.08 25.35 -26.61
C GLY A 486 40.50 25.70 -27.00
#